data_7eb22c632bb1e41aa60e14d1696e5ab7
#
_entry.id   7eb22c632bb1e41aa60e14d1696e5ab7
#
_cell.length_a   1.000
_cell.length_b   1.000
_cell.length_c   1.000
_cell.angle_alpha   90.00
_cell.angle_beta   90.00
_cell.angle_gamma   90.00
#
_symmetry.space_group_name_H-M   'P 1'
#
loop_
_entity.id
_entity.type
_entity.pdbx_description
1 polymer ?
#
loop_
_entity_poly.entity_id
_entity_poly.type
_entity_poly.pdbx_seq_one_letter_code
_entity_poly.pdbx_strand_id
1 'polypeptide(L)'
;MPNFHAKVQVSLRTSVLDPAGEATKSAAAKLGIKGLTKLRIGKAIDIEIEASDVQEATTQLELLSDRLLANPVIEDWNLELYPASSSSIT
;
A
#
# COMPACT_ATOMS: atom_id res chain seq x y z
N MET A 1 13.48 20.12 -10.59
CA MET A 1 13.75 18.82 -9.98
C MET A 1 12.88 17.76 -10.61
N PRO A 2 13.39 16.57 -10.81
CA PRO A 2 12.55 15.51 -11.41
C PRO A 2 11.41 15.10 -10.49
N ASN A 3 10.34 14.67 -11.12
CA ASN A 3 9.18 14.13 -10.44
C ASN A 3 9.25 12.62 -10.44
N PHE A 4 8.75 12.03 -9.37
CA PHE A 4 8.64 10.59 -9.26
C PHE A 4 7.22 10.22 -8.86
N HIS A 5 6.78 9.08 -9.38
CA HIS A 5 5.54 8.45 -8.95
C HIS A 5 5.86 7.31 -8.02
N ALA A 6 5.07 7.16 -6.99
CA ALA A 6 5.25 6.07 -6.06
C ALA A 6 3.91 5.47 -5.67
N LYS A 7 3.94 4.21 -5.34
CA LYS A 7 2.79 3.52 -4.76
C LYS A 7 3.24 2.87 -3.46
N VAL A 8 2.55 3.17 -2.38
CA VAL A 8 2.79 2.52 -1.10
C VAL A 8 1.59 1.64 -0.78
N GLN A 9 1.86 0.37 -0.56
CA GLN A 9 0.84 -0.58 -0.14
C GLN A 9 1.02 -0.85 1.33
N VAL A 10 -0.06 -0.68 2.09
CA VAL A 10 -0.07 -0.85 3.54
C VAL A 10 -1.06 -1.95 3.88
N SER A 11 -0.62 -2.93 4.64
CA SER A 11 -1.47 -4.05 5.03
C SER A 11 -1.22 -4.41 6.48
N LEU A 12 -2.26 -4.93 7.14
CA LEU A 12 -2.12 -5.47 8.48
C LEU A 12 -1.21 -6.70 8.45
N ARG A 13 -0.39 -6.85 9.48
CA ARG A 13 0.42 -8.05 9.64
C ARG A 13 -0.48 -9.26 9.74
N THR A 14 0.01 -10.40 9.26
CA THR A 14 -0.79 -11.62 9.18
C THR A 14 -1.29 -12.09 10.54
N SER A 15 -0.58 -11.74 11.61
CA SER A 15 -0.98 -12.12 12.96
C SER A 15 -2.07 -11.23 13.56
N VAL A 16 -2.38 -10.12 12.89
CA VAL A 16 -3.38 -9.16 13.38
C VAL A 16 -4.73 -9.47 12.75
N LEU A 17 -5.78 -9.48 13.57
CA LEU A 17 -7.13 -9.68 13.09
C LEU A 17 -7.55 -8.51 12.20
N ASP A 18 -8.20 -8.83 11.10
CA ASP A 18 -8.72 -7.85 10.14
C ASP A 18 -10.24 -7.91 10.14
N PRO A 19 -10.92 -7.12 10.99
CA PRO A 19 -12.39 -7.19 11.07
C PRO A 19 -13.07 -6.85 9.75
N ALA A 20 -12.53 -5.88 8.99
CA ALA A 20 -13.10 -5.50 7.70
C ALA A 20 -12.97 -6.63 6.69
N GLY A 21 -11.81 -7.29 6.67
CA GLY A 21 -11.60 -8.43 5.79
C GLY A 21 -12.51 -9.59 6.13
N GLU A 22 -12.69 -9.86 7.42
CA GLU A 22 -13.57 -10.94 7.84
C GLU A 22 -15.04 -10.64 7.52
N ALA A 23 -15.46 -9.40 7.70
CA ALA A 23 -16.82 -9.01 7.36
C ALA A 23 -17.08 -9.15 5.85
N THR A 24 -16.11 -8.75 5.04
CA THR A 24 -16.22 -8.88 3.58
C THR A 24 -16.25 -10.35 3.16
N LYS A 25 -15.44 -11.18 3.80
CA LYS A 25 -15.44 -12.60 3.54
C LYS A 25 -16.79 -13.22 3.84
N SER A 26 -17.41 -12.84 4.96
CA SER A 26 -18.73 -13.32 5.32
C SER A 26 -19.78 -12.88 4.30
N ALA A 27 -19.71 -11.62 3.84
CA ALA A 27 -20.62 -11.12 2.82
C ALA A 27 -20.46 -11.86 1.50
N ALA A 28 -19.23 -12.22 1.15
CA ALA A 28 -18.97 -12.98 -0.07
C ALA A 28 -19.65 -14.36 -0.03
N ALA A 29 -19.66 -14.99 1.13
CA ALA A 29 -20.32 -16.28 1.27
C ALA A 29 -21.83 -16.15 0.98
N LYS A 30 -22.43 -15.04 1.36
CA LYS A 30 -23.85 -14.80 1.08
C LYS A 30 -24.13 -14.58 -0.40
N LEU A 31 -23.13 -14.17 -1.17
CA LEU A 31 -23.24 -14.04 -2.62
C LEU A 31 -23.03 -15.37 -3.35
N GLY A 32 -22.77 -16.43 -2.62
CA GLY A 32 -22.56 -17.75 -3.22
C GLY A 32 -21.12 -18.03 -3.57
N ILE A 33 -20.19 -17.17 -3.16
CA ILE A 33 -18.78 -17.40 -3.41
C ILE A 33 -18.27 -18.42 -2.40
N LYS A 34 -17.87 -19.58 -2.89
CA LYS A 34 -17.36 -20.66 -2.05
C LYS A 34 -15.88 -20.81 -2.30
N GLY A 35 -15.16 -21.29 -1.32
CA GLY A 35 -13.73 -21.50 -1.47
C GLY A 35 -12.86 -20.31 -1.13
N LEU A 36 -13.47 -19.21 -0.70
CA LEU A 36 -12.71 -18.05 -0.25
C LEU A 36 -12.19 -18.32 1.16
N THR A 37 -10.94 -18.71 1.26
CA THR A 37 -10.35 -19.11 2.53
C THR A 37 -9.70 -17.96 3.28
N LYS A 38 -9.31 -16.91 2.58
CA LYS A 38 -8.62 -15.79 3.20
C LYS A 38 -8.95 -14.51 2.43
N LEU A 39 -9.27 -13.46 3.15
CA LEU A 39 -9.48 -12.14 2.56
C LEU A 39 -8.97 -11.10 3.54
N ARG A 40 -8.05 -10.27 3.06
CA ARG A 40 -7.43 -9.22 3.86
C ARG A 40 -7.54 -7.91 3.10
N ILE A 41 -7.86 -6.84 3.80
CA ILE A 41 -8.02 -5.53 3.19
C ILE A 41 -6.84 -4.66 3.58
N GLY A 42 -6.23 -4.03 2.59
CA GLY A 42 -5.15 -3.09 2.80
C GLY A 42 -5.43 -1.79 2.08
N LYS A 43 -4.45 -0.90 2.08
CA LYS A 43 -4.52 0.40 1.40
C LYS A 43 -3.47 0.48 0.32
N ALA A 44 -3.81 1.16 -0.77
CA ALA A 44 -2.83 1.54 -1.80
C ALA A 44 -2.84 3.05 -1.87
N ILE A 45 -1.66 3.66 -1.74
CA ILE A 45 -1.53 5.11 -1.70
C ILE A 45 -0.67 5.53 -2.88
N ASP A 46 -1.20 6.41 -3.72
CA ASP A 46 -0.48 6.94 -4.86
C ASP A 46 0.12 8.28 -4.49
N ILE A 47 1.40 8.46 -4.81
CA ILE A 47 2.15 9.63 -4.41
C ILE A 47 2.92 10.18 -5.61
N GLU A 48 2.96 11.51 -5.72
CA GLU A 48 3.89 12.19 -6.61
C GLU A 48 4.81 13.02 -5.74
N ILE A 49 6.10 12.95 -6.01
CA ILE A 49 7.08 13.67 -5.22
C ILE A 49 8.16 14.25 -6.13
N GLU A 50 8.58 15.47 -5.84
CA GLU A 50 9.74 16.09 -6.47
C GLU A 50 10.96 15.83 -5.61
N ALA A 51 12.03 15.37 -6.23
CA ALA A 51 13.28 15.10 -5.52
C ALA A 51 14.43 15.23 -6.50
N SER A 52 15.63 15.43 -5.97
CA SER A 52 16.80 15.61 -6.81
C SER A 52 17.20 14.32 -7.54
N ASP A 53 16.97 13.17 -6.92
CA ASP A 53 17.27 11.88 -7.52
C ASP A 53 16.42 10.78 -6.87
N VAL A 54 16.60 9.56 -7.38
CA VAL A 54 15.87 8.40 -6.90
C VAL A 54 16.15 8.13 -5.42
N GLN A 55 17.40 8.31 -5.01
CA GLN A 55 17.78 8.02 -3.63
C GLN A 55 17.10 8.98 -2.66
N GLU A 56 17.04 10.26 -2.98
CA GLU A 56 16.35 11.23 -2.14
C GLU A 56 14.87 10.93 -2.07
N ALA A 57 14.24 10.65 -3.22
CA ALA A 57 12.83 10.31 -3.26
C ALA A 57 12.54 9.08 -2.40
N THR A 58 13.36 8.04 -2.54
CA THR A 58 13.18 6.81 -1.79
C THR A 58 13.29 7.06 -0.28
N THR A 59 14.31 7.80 0.13
CA THR A 59 14.53 8.08 1.54
C THR A 59 13.34 8.82 2.15
N GLN A 60 12.85 9.83 1.43
CA GLN A 60 11.70 10.62 1.92
C GLN A 60 10.44 9.80 1.98
N LEU A 61 10.20 8.95 0.97
CA LEU A 61 8.99 8.14 0.92
C LEU A 61 9.02 7.01 1.94
N GLU A 62 10.20 6.46 2.23
CA GLU A 62 10.32 5.47 3.30
C GLU A 62 10.00 6.10 4.65
N LEU A 63 10.50 7.30 4.88
CA LEU A 63 10.21 8.01 6.12
C LEU A 63 8.72 8.31 6.25
N LEU A 64 8.10 8.79 5.17
CA LEU A 64 6.69 9.08 5.15
C LEU A 64 5.85 7.83 5.42
N SER A 65 6.20 6.73 4.76
CA SER A 65 5.47 5.47 4.90
C SER A 65 5.54 4.95 6.33
N ASP A 66 6.73 4.97 6.91
CA ASP A 66 6.96 4.42 8.23
C ASP A 66 6.35 5.29 9.34
N ARG A 67 6.36 6.62 9.15
CA ARG A 67 5.94 7.53 10.22
C ARG A 67 4.49 7.97 10.12
N LEU A 68 3.94 8.03 8.91
CA LEU A 68 2.60 8.59 8.70
C LEU A 68 1.62 7.66 8.02
N LEU A 69 2.07 6.87 7.03
CA LEU A 69 1.14 6.10 6.21
C LEU A 69 0.78 4.76 6.83
N ALA A 70 1.69 4.15 7.54
CA ALA A 70 1.47 2.86 8.18
C ALA A 70 1.58 2.99 9.68
N ASN A 71 0.83 2.16 10.40
CA ASN A 71 1.00 2.01 11.83
C ASN A 71 2.04 0.91 12.06
N PRO A 72 3.28 1.26 12.46
CA PRO A 72 4.36 0.26 12.51
C PRO A 72 4.14 -0.84 13.55
N VAL A 73 3.19 -0.65 14.46
CA VAL A 73 2.89 -1.67 15.47
C VAL A 73 2.13 -2.84 14.86
N ILE A 74 1.21 -2.56 13.91
CA ILE A 74 0.32 -3.58 13.40
C ILE A 74 0.33 -3.72 11.88
N GLU A 75 1.01 -2.81 11.16
CA GLU A 75 0.97 -2.79 9.70
C GLU A 75 2.37 -2.90 9.11
N ASP A 76 2.44 -3.51 7.93
CA ASP A 76 3.62 -3.50 7.08
C ASP A 76 3.33 -2.66 5.85
N TRP A 77 4.39 -2.14 5.23
CA TRP A 77 4.23 -1.37 4.00
C TRP A 77 5.26 -1.79 2.97
N ASN A 78 4.92 -1.53 1.72
CA ASN A 78 5.77 -1.82 0.58
C ASN A 78 5.76 -0.63 -0.35
N LEU A 79 6.93 -0.22 -0.83
CA LEU A 79 7.09 0.96 -1.68
C LEU A 79 7.52 0.54 -3.08
N GLU A 80 6.81 1.06 -4.08
CA GLU A 80 7.21 0.98 -5.47
C GLU A 80 7.43 2.38 -5.99
N LEU A 81 8.58 2.61 -6.63
CA LEU A 81 8.96 3.94 -7.11
C LEU A 81 9.20 3.89 -8.61
N TYR A 82 8.62 4.85 -9.32
CA TYR A 82 8.74 4.96 -10.77
C TYR A 82 9.19 6.35 -11.15
N PRO A 83 10.07 6.49 -12.14
CA PRO A 83 10.40 7.82 -12.68
C PRO A 83 9.16 8.43 -13.33
N ALA A 84 9.10 9.76 -13.34
CA ALA A 84 7.95 10.47 -13.93
C ALA A 84 7.72 10.08 -15.38
N SER A 85 8.80 9.84 -16.13
CA SER A 85 8.69 9.47 -17.53
C SER A 85 7.99 8.14 -17.75
N SER A 86 8.08 7.21 -16.77
CA SER A 86 7.41 5.92 -16.90
C SER A 86 5.92 6.03 -16.61
N SER A 87 5.52 6.98 -15.79
CA SER A 87 4.12 7.11 -15.42
C SER A 87 3.26 7.59 -16.57
N SER A 88 3.86 8.23 -17.56
CA SER A 88 3.12 8.77 -18.69
C SER A 88 2.57 7.70 -19.60
N ILE A 89 3.02 6.47 -19.46
CA ILE A 89 2.55 5.40 -20.31
C ILE A 89 1.29 4.74 -19.77
N THR A 90 0.91 5.05 -18.60
CA THR A 90 -0.33 4.49 -18.04
C THR A 90 -1.50 5.49 -18.13
#